data_3eeadb7e0ddf26a8e342aa9f132ea642
#
_entry.id   3eeadb7e0ddf26a8e342aa9f132ea642
#
_cell.length_a   1.000
_cell.length_b   1.000
_cell.length_c   1.000
_cell.angle_alpha   90.00
_cell.angle_beta   90.00
_cell.angle_gamma   90.00
#
_symmetry.space_group_name_H-M   'P 1'
#
loop_
_entity.id
_entity.type
_entity.pdbx_description
1 polymer ?
#
loop_
_entity_poly.entity_id
_entity_poly.type
_entity_poly.pdbx_seq_one_letter_code
_entity_poly.pdbx_strand_id
1 'polypeptide(L)'
;LLASSAASDVYKRQSYHPSFDISKKFGIIIAAVGIIIHEKSGVLNLGIEGIMLMGAVSGFAVTHATGSFELGFLAGMGVGLLLGLLFAFFTIGLRANQYAAGLALTLFGTGLSAFLGQSLQGAALPGRAPLGIPGLEGIPFLGEAFFSQHWLAYAALAMIAGVWYFLFKSRPGLILRAVGESPESAFALGYPVPVSYTHLTL
;
A
#
# COMPACT_ATOMS: atom_id res chain seq x y z
N LEU A 1 -29.98 -31.94 19.90
CA LEU A 1 -28.62 -31.59 20.40
C LEU A 1 -27.71 -31.10 19.28
N LEU A 2 -27.66 -31.75 18.10
CA LEU A 2 -26.81 -31.32 16.97
C LEU A 2 -27.27 -30.02 16.31
N ALA A 3 -28.58 -29.77 16.23
CA ALA A 3 -29.12 -28.50 15.70
C ALA A 3 -28.84 -27.32 16.62
N SER A 4 -28.75 -27.53 17.93
CA SER A 4 -28.38 -26.50 18.91
C SER A 4 -26.92 -26.10 18.81
N SER A 5 -26.01 -27.06 18.53
CA SER A 5 -24.59 -26.81 18.33
C SER A 5 -24.35 -26.00 17.02
N ALA A 6 -24.99 -26.43 15.92
CA ALA A 6 -24.86 -25.71 14.65
C ALA A 6 -25.42 -24.27 14.71
N ALA A 7 -26.55 -24.08 15.42
CA ALA A 7 -27.11 -22.73 15.63
C ALA A 7 -26.17 -21.85 16.50
N SER A 8 -25.54 -22.42 17.53
CA SER A 8 -24.60 -21.70 18.37
C SER A 8 -23.31 -21.33 17.61
N ASP A 9 -22.85 -22.16 16.68
CA ASP A 9 -21.68 -21.89 15.83
C ASP A 9 -21.97 -20.84 14.75
N VAL A 10 -23.20 -20.83 14.19
CA VAL A 10 -23.67 -19.77 13.29
C VAL A 10 -23.81 -18.46 14.04
N TYR A 11 -24.34 -18.49 15.27
CA TYR A 11 -24.46 -17.29 16.11
C TYR A 11 -23.10 -16.76 16.56
N LYS A 12 -22.13 -17.61 16.87
CA LYS A 12 -20.74 -17.21 17.16
C LYS A 12 -20.03 -16.64 15.94
N ARG A 13 -20.38 -17.09 14.75
CA ARG A 13 -19.87 -16.49 13.50
C ARG A 13 -20.53 -15.16 13.16
N GLN A 14 -21.79 -14.94 13.56
CA GLN A 14 -22.52 -13.68 13.39
C GLN A 14 -22.24 -12.66 14.49
N SER A 15 -21.80 -13.08 15.66
CA SER A 15 -21.26 -12.18 16.69
C SER A 15 -19.80 -11.75 16.35
N TYR A 16 -19.44 -11.77 15.08
CA TYR A 16 -18.34 -10.95 14.60
C TYR A 16 -18.76 -9.51 14.83
N HIS A 17 -18.52 -9.03 16.07
CA HIS A 17 -18.45 -7.62 16.29
C HIS A 17 -17.67 -7.04 15.11
N PRO A 18 -18.10 -5.95 14.48
CA PRO A 18 -17.20 -5.11 13.74
C PRO A 18 -16.27 -4.45 14.78
N SER A 19 -15.49 -5.29 15.48
CA SER A 19 -14.30 -4.84 16.15
C SER A 19 -13.60 -4.07 15.06
N PHE A 20 -13.39 -2.82 15.32
CA PHE A 20 -12.73 -1.85 14.45
C PHE A 20 -11.36 -2.47 14.15
N ASP A 21 -11.36 -3.41 13.20
CA ASP A 21 -10.18 -4.22 12.86
C ASP A 21 -9.24 -3.28 12.11
N ILE A 22 -8.54 -2.50 12.91
CA ILE A 22 -7.55 -1.52 12.48
C ILE A 22 -6.53 -2.22 11.58
N SER A 23 -6.23 -3.50 11.84
CA SER A 23 -5.23 -4.25 11.10
C SER A 23 -5.54 -4.35 9.60
N LYS A 24 -6.81 -4.51 9.23
CA LYS A 24 -7.25 -4.55 7.82
C LYS A 24 -7.13 -3.20 7.10
N LYS A 25 -7.08 -2.09 7.86
CA LYS A 25 -7.01 -0.74 7.30
C LYS A 25 -5.57 -0.26 7.06
N PHE A 26 -4.58 -0.91 7.64
CA PHE A 26 -3.18 -0.48 7.48
C PHE A 26 -2.67 -0.58 6.05
N GLY A 27 -3.09 -1.59 5.30
CA GLY A 27 -2.75 -1.71 3.88
C GLY A 27 -3.22 -0.50 3.06
N ILE A 28 -4.44 -0.05 3.32
CA ILE A 28 -5.03 1.14 2.67
C ILE A 28 -4.28 2.40 3.08
N ILE A 29 -3.90 2.53 4.35
CA ILE A 29 -3.14 3.68 4.86
C ILE A 29 -1.77 3.75 4.19
N ILE A 30 -1.07 2.63 4.07
CA ILE A 30 0.24 2.57 3.39
C ILE A 30 0.11 3.00 1.93
N ALA A 31 -0.91 2.51 1.24
CA ALA A 31 -1.19 2.91 -0.14
C ALA A 31 -1.52 4.40 -0.26
N ALA A 32 -2.36 4.93 0.63
CA ALA A 32 -2.71 6.35 0.66
C ALA A 32 -1.48 7.25 0.88
N VAL A 33 -0.56 6.84 1.75
CA VAL A 33 0.70 7.57 1.96
C VAL A 33 1.56 7.57 0.70
N GLY A 34 1.61 6.45 -0.03
CA GLY A 34 2.28 6.36 -1.33
C GLY A 34 1.66 7.31 -2.37
N ILE A 35 0.32 7.36 -2.45
CA ILE A 35 -0.41 8.27 -3.35
C ILE A 35 -0.09 9.72 -3.03
N ILE A 36 -0.07 10.11 -1.75
CA ILE A 36 0.23 11.48 -1.33
C ILE A 36 1.62 11.92 -1.81
N ILE A 37 2.63 11.04 -1.77
CA ILE A 37 3.96 11.36 -2.28
C ILE A 37 3.92 11.60 -3.79
N HIS A 38 3.21 10.74 -4.53
CA HIS A 38 3.04 10.87 -5.99
C HIS A 38 2.33 12.18 -6.35
N GLU A 39 1.20 12.48 -5.73
CA GLU A 39 0.45 13.71 -6.00
C GLU A 39 1.25 14.97 -5.65
N LYS A 40 1.98 14.94 -4.52
CA LYS A 40 2.85 16.05 -4.12
C LYS A 40 4.08 16.25 -5.04
N SER A 41 4.44 15.24 -5.81
CA SER A 41 5.47 15.35 -6.86
C SER A 41 4.93 15.80 -8.22
N GLY A 42 3.62 16.06 -8.35
CA GLY A 42 2.96 16.44 -9.60
C GLY A 42 2.70 15.27 -10.56
N VAL A 43 2.90 14.03 -10.12
CA VAL A 43 2.68 12.82 -10.93
C VAL A 43 1.38 12.16 -10.53
N LEU A 44 0.42 12.09 -11.44
CA LEU A 44 -0.83 11.35 -11.25
C LEU A 44 -0.65 9.91 -11.71
N ASN A 45 -0.59 8.98 -10.76
CA ASN A 45 -0.48 7.57 -11.05
C ASN A 45 -1.82 6.85 -10.86
N LEU A 46 -2.59 6.71 -11.93
CA LEU A 46 -3.83 5.92 -11.92
C LEU A 46 -3.56 4.40 -11.88
N GLY A 47 -2.30 3.97 -12.03
CA GLY A 47 -1.90 2.55 -11.99
C GLY A 47 -1.82 1.94 -10.59
N ILE A 48 -2.05 2.73 -9.54
CA ILE A 48 -1.81 2.31 -8.17
C ILE A 48 -2.69 1.12 -7.74
N GLU A 49 -3.92 1.06 -8.23
CA GLU A 49 -4.84 -0.05 -7.95
C GLU A 49 -4.31 -1.37 -8.50
N GLY A 50 -3.82 -1.37 -9.74
CA GLY A 50 -3.19 -2.54 -10.35
C GLY A 50 -1.91 -2.95 -9.62
N ILE A 51 -1.09 -1.99 -9.20
CA ILE A 51 0.12 -2.22 -8.40
C ILE A 51 -0.23 -2.87 -7.06
N MET A 52 -1.26 -2.37 -6.37
CA MET A 52 -1.73 -2.92 -5.10
C MET A 52 -2.21 -4.36 -5.23
N LEU A 53 -3.01 -4.66 -6.26
CA LEU A 53 -3.51 -6.00 -6.52
C LEU A 53 -2.38 -6.99 -6.81
N MET A 54 -1.42 -6.60 -7.63
CA MET A 54 -0.24 -7.41 -7.93
C MET A 54 0.64 -7.63 -6.69
N GLY A 55 0.83 -6.58 -5.89
CA GLY A 55 1.54 -6.69 -4.61
C GLY A 55 0.84 -7.65 -3.63
N ALA A 56 -0.49 -7.58 -3.57
CA ALA A 56 -1.28 -8.46 -2.70
C ALA A 56 -1.18 -9.92 -3.14
N VAL A 57 -1.35 -10.22 -4.44
CA VAL A 57 -1.28 -11.61 -4.95
C VAL A 57 0.12 -12.18 -4.80
N SER A 58 1.17 -11.42 -5.11
CA SER A 58 2.56 -11.89 -4.97
C SER A 58 2.93 -12.11 -3.51
N GLY A 59 2.53 -11.19 -2.62
CA GLY A 59 2.72 -11.34 -1.18
C GLY A 59 2.02 -12.57 -0.62
N PHE A 60 0.76 -12.79 -1.02
CA PHE A 60 -0.01 -13.97 -0.62
C PHE A 60 0.64 -15.27 -1.13
N ALA A 61 1.03 -15.31 -2.41
CA ALA A 61 1.64 -16.50 -3.03
C ALA A 61 2.94 -16.90 -2.33
N VAL A 62 3.82 -15.93 -2.05
CA VAL A 62 5.09 -16.21 -1.37
C VAL A 62 4.85 -16.60 0.10
N THR A 63 3.93 -15.93 0.80
CA THR A 63 3.57 -16.34 2.17
C THR A 63 3.00 -17.76 2.21
N HIS A 64 2.13 -18.11 1.27
CA HIS A 64 1.56 -19.47 1.20
C HIS A 64 2.62 -20.52 0.90
N ALA A 65 3.56 -20.22 -0.02
CA ALA A 65 4.61 -21.17 -0.41
C ALA A 65 5.69 -21.35 0.66
N THR A 66 6.04 -20.29 1.38
CA THR A 66 7.17 -20.29 2.34
C THR A 66 6.75 -20.41 3.80
N GLY A 67 5.46 -20.16 4.11
CA GLY A 67 4.97 -20.02 5.48
C GLY A 67 5.45 -18.76 6.19
N SER A 68 6.32 -17.94 5.54
CA SER A 68 6.86 -16.71 6.11
C SER A 68 6.17 -15.48 5.53
N PHE A 69 5.60 -14.71 6.43
CA PHE A 69 4.92 -13.50 6.06
C PHE A 69 5.89 -12.35 5.74
N GLU A 70 7.03 -12.34 6.36
CA GLU A 70 8.08 -11.36 6.12
C GLU A 70 8.57 -11.48 4.66
N LEU A 71 8.78 -12.71 4.17
CA LEU A 71 9.11 -12.95 2.77
C LEU A 71 7.97 -12.55 1.84
N GLY A 72 6.72 -12.84 2.22
CA GLY A 72 5.55 -12.40 1.46
C GLY A 72 5.45 -10.87 1.38
N PHE A 73 5.70 -10.18 2.49
CA PHE A 73 5.72 -8.72 2.52
C PHE A 73 6.82 -8.14 1.61
N LEU A 74 8.02 -8.69 1.68
CA LEU A 74 9.14 -8.28 0.81
C LEU A 74 8.84 -8.56 -0.67
N ALA A 75 8.21 -9.67 -0.98
CA ALA A 75 7.79 -9.99 -2.36
C ALA A 75 6.77 -8.99 -2.88
N GLY A 76 5.76 -8.65 -2.08
CA GLY A 76 4.77 -7.62 -2.42
C GLY A 76 5.41 -6.25 -2.66
N MET A 77 6.35 -5.85 -1.79
CA MET A 77 7.14 -4.62 -1.98
C MET A 77 7.98 -4.67 -3.25
N GLY A 78 8.64 -5.79 -3.53
CA GLY A 78 9.46 -5.98 -4.73
C GLY A 78 8.65 -5.84 -6.02
N VAL A 79 7.47 -6.48 -6.07
CA VAL A 79 6.56 -6.37 -7.23
C VAL A 79 6.01 -4.95 -7.36
N GLY A 80 5.64 -4.31 -6.25
CA GLY A 80 5.21 -2.91 -6.25
C GLY A 80 6.30 -1.97 -6.79
N LEU A 81 7.55 -2.17 -6.37
CA LEU A 81 8.70 -1.42 -6.86
C LEU A 81 8.92 -1.63 -8.36
N LEU A 82 8.88 -2.88 -8.85
CA LEU A 82 9.04 -3.19 -10.26
C LEU A 82 7.98 -2.53 -11.13
N LEU A 83 6.72 -2.60 -10.73
CA LEU A 83 5.63 -1.96 -11.46
C LEU A 83 5.69 -0.42 -11.36
N GLY A 84 6.13 0.11 -10.24
CA GLY A 84 6.39 1.55 -10.09
C GLY A 84 7.52 2.03 -11.00
N LEU A 85 8.62 1.27 -11.11
CA LEU A 85 9.71 1.55 -12.04
C LEU A 85 9.25 1.44 -13.50
N LEU A 86 8.40 0.45 -13.82
CA LEU A 86 7.81 0.31 -15.14
C LEU A 86 6.95 1.54 -15.49
N PHE A 87 6.12 2.01 -14.57
CA PHE A 87 5.35 3.24 -14.75
C PHE A 87 6.27 4.44 -14.98
N ALA A 88 7.32 4.61 -14.17
CA ALA A 88 8.28 5.69 -14.32
C ALA A 88 9.03 5.61 -15.66
N PHE A 89 9.38 4.42 -16.13
CA PHE A 89 9.99 4.21 -17.44
C PHE A 89 9.09 4.71 -18.58
N PHE A 90 7.80 4.39 -18.55
CA PHE A 90 6.87 4.87 -19.58
C PHE A 90 6.66 6.38 -19.49
N THR A 91 6.43 6.91 -18.29
CA THR A 91 6.05 8.32 -18.11
C THR A 91 7.25 9.27 -18.22
N ILE A 92 8.39 8.91 -17.65
CA ILE A 92 9.59 9.76 -17.65
C ILE A 92 10.52 9.38 -18.80
N GLY A 93 10.78 8.08 -19.01
CA GLY A 93 11.70 7.60 -20.04
C GLY A 93 11.17 7.79 -21.45
N LEU A 94 9.95 7.33 -21.72
CA LEU A 94 9.31 7.41 -23.04
C LEU A 94 8.41 8.63 -23.21
N ARG A 95 8.28 9.46 -22.18
CA ARG A 95 7.39 10.65 -22.17
C ARG A 95 5.95 10.33 -22.59
N ALA A 96 5.48 9.13 -22.23
CA ALA A 96 4.12 8.72 -22.50
C ALA A 96 3.14 9.49 -21.61
N ASN A 97 1.90 9.62 -22.07
CA ASN A 97 0.84 10.22 -21.27
C ASN A 97 0.63 9.42 -19.98
N GLN A 98 0.82 10.09 -18.82
CA GLN A 98 0.77 9.45 -17.50
C GLN A 98 -0.60 8.86 -17.18
N TYR A 99 -1.69 9.46 -17.66
CA TYR A 99 -3.04 8.94 -17.47
C TYR A 99 -3.23 7.62 -18.24
N ALA A 100 -2.83 7.60 -19.51
CA ALA A 100 -2.92 6.40 -20.35
C ALA A 100 -2.02 5.28 -19.81
N ALA A 101 -0.78 5.59 -19.42
CA ALA A 101 0.15 4.63 -18.83
C ALA A 101 -0.37 4.09 -17.50
N GLY A 102 -0.95 4.93 -16.65
CA GLY A 102 -1.56 4.51 -15.38
C GLY A 102 -2.75 3.59 -15.57
N LEU A 103 -3.69 3.95 -16.48
CA LEU A 103 -4.85 3.10 -16.79
C LEU A 103 -4.42 1.76 -17.39
N ALA A 104 -3.45 1.75 -18.30
CA ALA A 104 -2.92 0.53 -18.86
C ALA A 104 -2.30 -0.37 -17.77
N LEU A 105 -1.57 0.22 -16.82
CA LEU A 105 -0.98 -0.50 -15.70
C LEU A 105 -2.05 -1.05 -14.74
N THR A 106 -3.16 -0.32 -14.52
CA THR A 106 -4.29 -0.82 -13.74
C THR A 106 -4.94 -2.03 -14.41
N LEU A 107 -5.25 -1.94 -15.70
CA LEU A 107 -5.83 -3.05 -16.44
C LEU A 107 -4.90 -4.27 -16.49
N PHE A 108 -3.61 -4.04 -16.72
CA PHE A 108 -2.60 -5.10 -16.68
C PHE A 108 -2.52 -5.74 -15.30
N GLY A 109 -2.40 -4.93 -14.25
CA GLY A 109 -2.29 -5.42 -12.87
C GLY A 109 -3.53 -6.17 -12.40
N THR A 110 -4.74 -5.67 -12.71
CA THR A 110 -6.00 -6.35 -12.40
C THR A 110 -6.13 -7.68 -13.13
N GLY A 111 -5.88 -7.69 -14.44
CA GLY A 111 -5.96 -8.92 -15.24
C GLY A 111 -4.95 -9.97 -14.80
N LEU A 112 -3.69 -9.57 -14.62
CA LEU A 112 -2.63 -10.48 -14.21
C LEU A 112 -2.83 -10.97 -12.76
N SER A 113 -3.27 -10.11 -11.84
CA SER A 113 -3.55 -10.52 -10.46
C SER A 113 -4.72 -11.52 -10.39
N ALA A 114 -5.77 -11.30 -11.20
CA ALA A 114 -6.89 -12.23 -11.30
C ALA A 114 -6.44 -13.59 -11.86
N PHE A 115 -5.60 -13.59 -12.91
CA PHE A 115 -5.08 -14.82 -13.51
C PHE A 115 -4.19 -15.62 -12.52
N LEU A 116 -3.24 -14.96 -11.88
CA LEU A 116 -2.34 -15.61 -10.89
C LEU A 116 -3.10 -16.04 -9.63
N GLY A 117 -4.11 -15.27 -9.23
CA GLY A 117 -4.93 -15.54 -8.06
C GLY A 117 -5.81 -16.79 -8.19
N GLN A 118 -6.11 -17.25 -9.42
CA GLN A 118 -6.93 -18.44 -9.64
C GLN A 118 -6.34 -19.69 -8.99
N SER A 119 -5.04 -19.87 -9.07
CA SER A 119 -4.34 -21.02 -8.48
C SER A 119 -4.28 -20.97 -6.94
N LEU A 120 -4.58 -19.82 -6.34
CA LEU A 120 -4.51 -19.57 -4.91
C LEU A 120 -5.90 -19.56 -4.25
N GLN A 121 -6.97 -19.79 -5.04
CA GLN A 121 -8.33 -19.84 -4.51
C GLN A 121 -8.50 -20.99 -3.52
N GLY A 122 -9.05 -20.68 -2.34
CA GLY A 122 -9.21 -21.66 -1.27
C GLY A 122 -7.96 -21.93 -0.42
N ALA A 123 -6.80 -21.37 -0.79
CA ALA A 123 -5.62 -21.46 0.03
C ALA A 123 -5.78 -20.63 1.32
N ALA A 124 -5.45 -21.22 2.46
CA ALA A 124 -5.47 -20.54 3.74
C ALA A 124 -4.04 -20.17 4.16
N LEU A 125 -3.89 -18.99 4.71
CA LEU A 125 -2.63 -18.60 5.34
C LEU A 125 -2.60 -19.07 6.80
N PRO A 126 -1.41 -19.42 7.33
CA PRO A 126 -1.28 -19.72 8.75
C PRO A 126 -1.73 -18.53 9.60
N GLY A 127 -2.48 -18.80 10.65
CA GLY A 127 -2.94 -17.78 11.59
C GLY A 127 -1.76 -17.04 12.21
N ARG A 128 -1.91 -15.74 12.38
CA ARG A 128 -0.88 -14.90 12.98
C ARG A 128 -1.14 -14.65 14.43
N ALA A 129 -0.08 -14.76 15.23
CA ALA A 129 -0.11 -14.27 16.59
C ALA A 129 0.06 -12.73 16.58
N PRO A 130 -0.81 -11.98 17.28
CA PRO A 130 -0.59 -10.56 17.49
C PRO A 130 0.70 -10.38 18.32
N LEU A 131 1.45 -9.31 18.03
CA LEU A 131 2.54 -8.88 18.89
C LEU A 131 1.94 -8.14 20.08
N GLY A 132 1.57 -8.91 21.11
CA GLY A 132 1.16 -8.34 22.37
C GLY A 132 2.34 -7.65 23.07
N ILE A 133 2.18 -6.38 23.45
CA ILE A 133 3.17 -5.71 24.29
C ILE A 133 2.84 -6.07 25.76
N PRO A 134 3.66 -6.91 26.44
CA PRO A 134 3.37 -7.33 27.80
C PRO A 134 3.18 -6.13 28.73
N GLY A 135 2.08 -6.12 29.47
CA GLY A 135 1.77 -5.07 30.45
C GLY A 135 0.86 -3.93 29.96
N LEU A 136 0.73 -3.71 28.66
CA LEU A 136 -0.16 -2.67 28.10
C LEU A 136 -1.47 -3.24 27.53
N GLU A 137 -1.54 -4.56 27.34
CA GLU A 137 -2.74 -5.29 26.88
C GLU A 137 -3.90 -5.21 27.89
N GLY A 138 -3.60 -5.04 29.18
CA GLY A 138 -4.60 -5.01 30.25
C GLY A 138 -5.38 -3.69 30.36
N ILE A 139 -5.12 -2.70 29.54
CA ILE A 139 -5.86 -1.43 29.55
C ILE A 139 -7.18 -1.65 28.83
N PRO A 140 -8.36 -1.56 29.50
CA PRO A 140 -9.65 -1.76 28.86
C PRO A 140 -9.83 -0.75 27.73
N PHE A 141 -10.27 -1.24 26.55
CA PHE A 141 -10.55 -0.50 25.34
C PHE A 141 -9.32 -0.04 24.53
N LEU A 142 -8.26 0.47 25.17
CA LEU A 142 -7.05 0.94 24.47
C LEU A 142 -6.01 -0.16 24.26
N GLY A 143 -5.93 -1.13 25.19
CA GLY A 143 -4.98 -2.24 25.13
C GLY A 143 -5.17 -3.08 23.88
N GLU A 144 -6.40 -3.53 23.65
CA GLU A 144 -6.75 -4.38 22.51
C GLU A 144 -6.71 -3.64 21.18
N ALA A 145 -7.08 -2.36 21.15
CA ALA A 145 -7.10 -1.54 19.93
C ALA A 145 -5.70 -1.11 19.46
N PHE A 146 -4.78 -0.81 20.37
CA PHE A 146 -3.50 -0.20 20.04
C PHE A 146 -2.28 -1.08 20.35
N PHE A 147 -2.35 -1.96 21.36
CA PHE A 147 -1.19 -2.71 21.86
C PHE A 147 -1.19 -4.20 21.52
N SER A 148 -2.25 -4.71 20.91
CA SER A 148 -2.37 -6.08 20.39
C SER A 148 -2.29 -6.17 18.87
N GLN A 149 -1.74 -5.15 18.21
CA GLN A 149 -1.68 -5.09 16.75
C GLN A 149 -0.43 -5.78 16.21
N HIS A 150 -0.50 -6.16 14.94
CA HIS A 150 0.65 -6.70 14.22
C HIS A 150 1.72 -5.60 14.01
N TRP A 151 3.02 -5.97 13.95
CA TRP A 151 4.12 -5.04 13.77
C TRP A 151 3.96 -4.10 12.54
N LEU A 152 3.27 -4.55 11.49
CA LEU A 152 2.93 -3.74 10.32
C LEU A 152 2.08 -2.51 10.65
N ALA A 153 1.25 -2.59 11.69
CA ALA A 153 0.46 -1.47 12.15
C ALA A 153 1.36 -0.33 12.67
N TYR A 154 2.34 -0.69 13.48
CA TYR A 154 3.31 0.28 13.99
C TYR A 154 4.22 0.80 12.87
N ALA A 155 4.61 -0.06 11.92
CA ALA A 155 5.36 0.36 10.75
C ALA A 155 4.57 1.35 9.88
N ALA A 156 3.27 1.17 9.70
CA ALA A 156 2.42 2.11 8.98
C ALA A 156 2.33 3.47 9.68
N LEU A 157 2.19 3.49 11.01
CA LEU A 157 2.19 4.73 11.79
C LEU A 157 3.55 5.45 11.70
N ALA A 158 4.64 4.71 11.83
CA ALA A 158 5.99 5.26 11.65
C ALA A 158 6.20 5.82 10.24
N MET A 159 5.65 5.17 9.22
CA MET A 159 5.72 5.62 7.84
C MET A 159 4.94 6.92 7.62
N ILE A 160 3.74 7.08 8.21
CA ILE A 160 2.99 8.34 8.17
C ILE A 160 3.84 9.47 8.76
N ALA A 161 4.40 9.28 9.94
CA ALA A 161 5.23 10.27 10.60
C ALA A 161 6.50 10.57 9.79
N GLY A 162 7.14 9.54 9.22
CA GLY A 162 8.32 9.67 8.38
C GLY A 162 8.03 10.45 7.09
N VAL A 163 6.93 10.14 6.41
CA VAL A 163 6.52 10.84 5.17
C VAL A 163 6.11 12.28 5.47
N TRP A 164 5.38 12.51 6.57
CA TRP A 164 5.08 13.86 7.01
C TRP A 164 6.36 14.67 7.27
N TYR A 165 7.30 14.11 8.01
CA TYR A 165 8.60 14.76 8.27
C TYR A 165 9.36 15.01 6.97
N PHE A 166 9.43 14.01 6.08
CA PHE A 166 10.08 14.12 4.77
C PHE A 166 9.47 15.26 3.96
N LEU A 167 8.15 15.27 3.76
CA LEU A 167 7.49 16.27 2.91
C LEU A 167 7.51 17.69 3.49
N PHE A 168 7.43 17.84 4.82
CA PHE A 168 7.24 19.16 5.42
C PHE A 168 8.46 19.72 6.15
N LYS A 169 9.43 18.87 6.51
CA LYS A 169 10.60 19.29 7.28
C LYS A 169 11.93 19.05 6.59
N SER A 170 11.99 18.19 5.56
CA SER A 170 13.24 17.92 4.85
C SER A 170 13.40 18.83 3.61
N ARG A 171 14.66 19.17 3.28
CA ARG A 171 14.98 19.94 2.05
C ARG A 171 14.52 19.22 0.78
N PRO A 172 14.76 17.90 0.57
CA PRO A 172 14.31 17.22 -0.63
C PRO A 172 12.79 17.15 -0.74
N GLY A 173 12.06 17.03 0.37
CA GLY A 173 10.59 17.05 0.35
C GLY A 173 10.02 18.42 -0.02
N LEU A 174 10.67 19.51 0.43
CA LEU A 174 10.29 20.87 0.00
C LEU A 174 10.52 21.09 -1.50
N ILE A 175 11.65 20.61 -2.04
CA ILE A 175 11.95 20.66 -3.47
C ILE A 175 10.92 19.84 -4.26
N LEU A 176 10.62 18.62 -3.82
CA LEU A 176 9.64 17.75 -4.46
C LEU A 176 8.27 18.46 -4.58
N ARG A 177 7.81 19.07 -3.51
CA ARG A 177 6.55 19.82 -3.49
C ARG A 177 6.59 21.05 -4.39
N ALA A 178 7.69 21.80 -4.36
CA ALA A 178 7.85 22.98 -5.21
C ALA A 178 7.82 22.61 -6.71
N VAL A 179 8.49 21.50 -7.08
CA VAL A 179 8.46 20.97 -8.45
C VAL A 179 7.06 20.49 -8.82
N GLY A 180 6.37 19.82 -7.91
CA GLY A 180 5.02 19.33 -8.15
C GLY A 180 3.97 20.43 -8.27
N GLU A 181 4.13 21.54 -7.55
CA GLU A 181 3.21 22.67 -7.57
C GLU A 181 3.41 23.58 -8.77
N SER A 182 4.66 23.87 -9.12
CA SER A 182 5.01 24.67 -10.30
C SER A 182 6.40 24.29 -10.83
N PRO A 183 6.47 23.36 -11.79
CA PRO A 183 7.73 22.95 -12.41
C PRO A 183 8.52 24.13 -13.02
N GLU A 184 7.81 25.09 -13.63
CA GLU A 184 8.41 26.27 -14.26
C GLU A 184 9.08 27.18 -13.22
N SER A 185 8.39 27.42 -12.10
CA SER A 185 8.93 28.24 -11.01
C SER A 185 10.14 27.57 -10.34
N ALA A 186 10.08 26.25 -10.17
CA ALA A 186 11.19 25.48 -9.62
C ALA A 186 12.40 25.50 -10.55
N PHE A 187 12.20 25.42 -11.86
CA PHE A 187 13.25 25.54 -12.86
C PHE A 187 13.89 26.95 -12.85
N ALA A 188 13.07 28.00 -12.75
CA ALA A 188 13.55 29.38 -12.66
C ALA A 188 14.42 29.62 -11.42
N LEU A 189 14.18 28.87 -10.33
CA LEU A 189 14.98 28.88 -9.10
C LEU A 189 16.25 28.01 -9.19
N GLY A 190 16.54 27.42 -10.36
CA GLY A 190 17.74 26.61 -10.61
C GLY A 190 17.66 25.16 -10.16
N TYR A 191 16.47 24.65 -9.81
CA TYR A 191 16.31 23.24 -9.54
C TYR A 191 16.26 22.44 -10.84
N PRO A 192 16.96 21.28 -10.94
CA PRO A 192 16.94 20.45 -12.13
C PRO A 192 15.57 19.74 -12.26
N VAL A 193 14.64 20.41 -12.89
CA VAL A 193 13.35 19.80 -13.27
C VAL A 193 13.57 19.10 -14.60
N PRO A 194 13.31 17.78 -14.72
CA PRO A 194 13.38 17.12 -16.02
C PRO A 194 12.50 17.85 -17.03
N VAL A 195 13.07 18.29 -18.13
CA VAL A 195 12.38 19.06 -19.20
C VAL A 195 11.13 18.34 -19.75
N SER A 196 10.97 17.07 -19.40
CA SER A 196 9.81 16.25 -19.76
C SER A 196 8.47 16.77 -19.23
N TYR A 197 8.47 17.54 -18.14
CA TYR A 197 7.23 18.10 -17.58
C TYR A 197 6.69 19.29 -18.38
N THR A 198 7.56 20.04 -19.07
CA THR A 198 7.14 21.22 -19.83
C THR A 198 6.43 20.90 -21.15
N HIS A 199 6.57 19.68 -21.66
CA HIS A 199 5.92 19.24 -22.89
C HIS A 199 4.64 18.40 -22.70
N LEU A 200 4.23 18.12 -21.45
CA LEU A 200 3.00 17.39 -21.14
C LEU A 200 1.77 18.28 -20.96
N THR A 201 1.96 19.60 -21.03
CA THR A 201 0.90 20.60 -20.87
C THR A 201 0.49 21.30 -22.19
N LEU A 202 0.99 20.84 -23.34
CA LEU A 202 0.56 21.33 -24.66
C LEU A 202 -0.29 20.30 -25.38
#